data_aece2a7f55350affe5cfb108acee6fd8
#
_entry.id   aece2a7f55350affe5cfb108acee6fd8
#
_cell.length_a   1.000
_cell.length_b   1.000
_cell.length_c   1.000
_cell.angle_alpha   90.00
_cell.angle_beta   90.00
_cell.angle_gamma   90.00
#
_symmetry.space_group_name_H-M   'P 1'
#
loop_
_entity.id
_entity.type
_entity.pdbx_description
1 polymer ?
#
loop_
_entity_poly.entity_id
_entity_poly.type
_entity_poly.pdbx_seq_one_letter_code
_entity_poly.pdbx_strand_id
1 'polypeptide(L)'
;MKIRQENQDDYETVYEVVKEAFVTAEQSDGNEQELVKALRNSDSFIPELSLVAVENGKVVGHILFTKAYVGEFVELALAPLSVLPAYQRKGIGLALMQEGHNIAKKLGYDYSIVLGHSEYYPKAGYVPASVYGIKAPFDVPDENFMAIKLNDRAKKIKDVVKYDNAFGIN
;
A
#
# COMPACT_ATOMS: atom_id res chain seq x y z
N MET A 1 6.28 -3.55 -19.86
CA MET A 1 5.37 -3.40 -18.71
C MET A 1 4.87 -1.97 -18.62
N LYS A 2 3.62 -1.79 -18.27
CA LYS A 2 3.00 -0.49 -18.10
C LYS A 2 2.31 -0.42 -16.74
N ILE A 3 2.47 0.72 -16.03
CA ILE A 3 1.74 0.99 -14.79
C ILE A 3 0.77 2.14 -15.07
N ARG A 4 -0.49 1.96 -14.70
CA ARG A 4 -1.52 2.96 -14.88
C ARG A 4 -2.53 2.92 -13.74
N GLN A 5 -3.36 3.96 -13.65
CA GLN A 5 -4.47 3.97 -12.71
C GLN A 5 -5.47 2.87 -13.05
N GLU A 6 -5.98 2.22 -12.02
CA GLU A 6 -7.07 1.27 -12.12
C GLU A 6 -8.33 1.98 -12.62
N ASN A 7 -9.10 1.33 -13.48
CA ASN A 7 -10.42 1.82 -13.86
C ASN A 7 -11.47 0.77 -13.54
N GLN A 8 -12.74 1.11 -13.71
CA GLN A 8 -13.84 0.23 -13.35
C GLN A 8 -13.79 -1.13 -14.06
N ASP A 9 -13.32 -1.15 -15.31
CA ASP A 9 -13.22 -2.40 -16.08
C ASP A 9 -12.17 -3.35 -15.52
N ASP A 10 -11.26 -2.85 -14.68
CA ASP A 10 -10.22 -3.68 -14.05
C ASP A 10 -10.68 -4.37 -12.77
N TYR A 11 -11.80 -3.97 -12.18
CA TYR A 11 -12.16 -4.36 -10.80
C TYR A 11 -12.23 -5.87 -10.61
N GLU A 12 -12.84 -6.60 -11.52
CA GLU A 12 -12.94 -8.05 -11.41
C GLU A 12 -11.58 -8.72 -11.56
N THR A 13 -10.77 -8.25 -12.51
CA THR A 13 -9.43 -8.78 -12.72
C THR A 13 -8.54 -8.50 -11.51
N VAL A 14 -8.61 -7.29 -10.94
CA VAL A 14 -7.86 -6.95 -9.74
C VAL A 14 -8.27 -7.85 -8.56
N TYR A 15 -9.56 -8.12 -8.41
CA TYR A 15 -10.03 -9.04 -7.37
C TYR A 15 -9.32 -10.39 -7.47
N GLU A 16 -9.28 -10.98 -8.67
CA GLU A 16 -8.63 -12.26 -8.89
C GLU A 16 -7.11 -12.19 -8.73
N VAL A 17 -6.47 -11.12 -9.19
CA VAL A 17 -5.02 -10.92 -9.04
C VAL A 17 -4.64 -10.86 -7.55
N VAL A 18 -5.38 -10.09 -6.76
CA VAL A 18 -5.11 -9.97 -5.33
C VAL A 18 -5.32 -11.32 -4.64
N LYS A 19 -6.43 -11.98 -4.92
CA LYS A 19 -6.74 -13.29 -4.35
C LYS A 19 -5.62 -14.31 -4.66
N GLU A 20 -5.22 -14.40 -5.91
CA GLU A 20 -4.17 -15.33 -6.37
C GLU A 20 -2.81 -15.01 -5.75
N ALA A 21 -2.49 -13.72 -5.64
CA ALA A 21 -1.21 -13.30 -5.08
C ALA A 21 -1.03 -13.74 -3.61
N PHE A 22 -2.11 -13.83 -2.85
CA PHE A 22 -2.06 -14.14 -1.42
C PHE A 22 -2.42 -15.59 -1.09
N VAL A 23 -2.75 -16.42 -2.06
CA VAL A 23 -3.10 -17.83 -1.83
C VAL A 23 -2.03 -18.60 -1.06
N THR A 24 -0.75 -18.30 -1.33
CA THR A 24 0.39 -18.99 -0.70
C THR A 24 1.09 -18.18 0.38
N ALA A 25 0.59 -16.98 0.70
CA ALA A 25 1.21 -16.11 1.69
C ALA A 25 0.90 -16.63 3.11
N GLU A 26 1.95 -16.90 3.90
CA GLU A 26 1.82 -17.52 5.24
C GLU A 26 1.03 -16.66 6.21
N GLN A 27 1.13 -15.33 6.11
CA GLN A 27 0.48 -14.41 7.04
C GLN A 27 -0.82 -13.81 6.50
N SER A 28 -1.29 -14.33 5.38
CA SER A 28 -2.54 -13.88 4.79
C SER A 28 -3.73 -14.49 5.50
N ASP A 29 -4.78 -13.68 5.71
CA ASP A 29 -6.07 -14.17 6.21
C ASP A 29 -7.00 -14.61 5.07
N GLY A 30 -6.54 -14.50 3.81
CA GLY A 30 -7.33 -14.86 2.63
C GLY A 30 -8.37 -13.83 2.23
N ASN A 31 -8.39 -12.66 2.87
CA ASN A 31 -9.41 -11.63 2.65
C ASN A 31 -8.87 -10.34 2.02
N GLU A 32 -7.63 -10.34 1.51
CA GLU A 32 -7.04 -9.15 0.91
C GLU A 32 -7.86 -8.60 -0.25
N GLN A 33 -8.46 -9.47 -1.07
CA GLN A 33 -9.31 -9.05 -2.19
C GLN A 33 -10.59 -8.39 -1.70
N GLU A 34 -11.14 -8.84 -0.57
CA GLU A 34 -12.31 -8.22 0.05
C GLU A 34 -11.95 -6.87 0.67
N LEU A 35 -10.76 -6.75 1.23
CA LEU A 35 -10.26 -5.49 1.75
C LEU A 35 -10.17 -4.44 0.65
N VAL A 36 -9.63 -4.78 -0.52
CA VAL A 36 -9.56 -3.86 -1.67
C VAL A 36 -10.96 -3.38 -2.04
N LYS A 37 -11.91 -4.30 -2.13
CA LYS A 37 -13.30 -3.97 -2.46
C LYS A 37 -13.92 -3.01 -1.43
N ALA A 38 -13.71 -3.28 -0.14
CA ALA A 38 -14.22 -2.43 0.93
C ALA A 38 -13.57 -1.05 0.92
N LEU A 39 -12.26 -0.98 0.74
CA LEU A 39 -11.53 0.29 0.69
C LEU A 39 -11.94 1.14 -0.52
N ARG A 40 -12.20 0.51 -1.67
CA ARG A 40 -12.65 1.22 -2.87
C ARG A 40 -13.98 1.94 -2.63
N ASN A 41 -14.81 1.44 -1.73
CA ASN A 41 -16.09 2.02 -1.37
C ASN A 41 -16.05 2.87 -0.09
N SER A 42 -14.85 3.12 0.45
CA SER A 42 -14.67 3.89 1.68
C SER A 42 -14.32 5.34 1.39
N ASP A 43 -14.42 6.19 2.42
CA ASP A 43 -13.99 7.59 2.36
C ASP A 43 -12.46 7.73 2.28
N SER A 44 -11.73 6.65 2.52
CA SER A 44 -10.26 6.64 2.48
C SER A 44 -9.71 6.36 1.08
N PHE A 45 -10.57 6.03 0.11
CA PHE A 45 -10.14 5.70 -1.24
C PHE A 45 -9.63 6.93 -1.98
N ILE A 46 -8.49 6.76 -2.66
CA ILE A 46 -7.86 7.78 -3.51
C ILE A 46 -7.69 7.13 -4.88
N PRO A 47 -8.58 7.43 -5.86
CA PRO A 47 -8.54 6.75 -7.16
C PRO A 47 -7.17 6.78 -7.84
N GLU A 48 -6.46 7.91 -7.76
CA GLU A 48 -5.13 8.08 -8.36
C GLU A 48 -4.07 7.18 -7.75
N LEU A 49 -4.33 6.62 -6.57
CA LEU A 49 -3.41 5.75 -5.84
C LEU A 49 -3.85 4.29 -5.79
N SER A 50 -4.70 3.91 -6.73
CA SER A 50 -5.01 2.52 -7.05
C SER A 50 -4.44 2.24 -8.43
N LEU A 51 -3.33 1.48 -8.48
CA LEU A 51 -2.56 1.29 -9.70
C LEU A 51 -2.48 -0.17 -10.09
N VAL A 52 -2.51 -0.42 -11.40
CA VAL A 52 -2.31 -1.76 -11.95
C VAL A 52 -1.04 -1.81 -12.78
N ALA A 53 -0.35 -2.95 -12.73
CA ALA A 53 0.76 -3.27 -13.60
C ALA A 53 0.25 -4.19 -14.72
N VAL A 54 0.49 -3.79 -15.96
CA VAL A 54 0.01 -4.50 -17.13
C VAL A 54 1.20 -5.02 -17.94
N GLU A 55 1.19 -6.31 -18.24
CA GLU A 55 2.21 -6.98 -19.02
C GLU A 55 1.53 -7.69 -20.19
N ASN A 56 1.90 -7.34 -21.42
CA ASN A 56 1.30 -7.93 -22.64
C ASN A 56 -0.24 -7.87 -22.63
N GLY A 57 -0.80 -6.75 -22.19
CA GLY A 57 -2.24 -6.55 -22.13
C GLY A 57 -2.95 -7.21 -20.96
N LYS A 58 -2.21 -7.87 -20.07
CA LYS A 58 -2.76 -8.57 -18.90
C LYS A 58 -2.39 -7.84 -17.61
N VAL A 59 -3.36 -7.62 -16.72
CA VAL A 59 -3.10 -7.11 -15.38
C VAL A 59 -2.41 -8.20 -14.56
N VAL A 60 -1.21 -7.93 -14.09
CA VAL A 60 -0.38 -8.87 -13.35
C VAL A 60 -0.05 -8.42 -11.94
N GLY A 61 -0.36 -7.18 -11.60
CA GLY A 61 -0.10 -6.63 -10.27
C GLY A 61 -1.00 -5.47 -9.96
N HIS A 62 -1.11 -5.16 -8.68
CA HIS A 62 -1.94 -4.06 -8.17
C HIS A 62 -1.34 -3.52 -6.88
N ILE A 63 -1.43 -2.23 -6.68
CA ILE A 63 -1.07 -1.57 -5.42
C ILE A 63 -2.18 -0.59 -5.04
N LEU A 64 -2.45 -0.50 -3.74
CA LEU A 64 -3.44 0.42 -3.20
C LEU A 64 -2.84 1.20 -2.04
N PHE A 65 -2.92 2.53 -2.12
CA PHE A 65 -2.66 3.42 -1.00
C PHE A 65 -3.98 4.07 -0.61
N THR A 66 -4.30 4.08 0.66
CA THR A 66 -5.51 4.72 1.18
C THR A 66 -5.17 5.67 2.31
N LYS A 67 -6.10 6.55 2.64
CA LYS A 67 -5.91 7.52 3.72
C LYS A 67 -5.82 6.81 5.06
N ALA A 68 -4.83 7.22 5.84
CA ALA A 68 -4.67 6.85 7.25
C ALA A 68 -4.38 8.11 8.03
N TYR A 69 -4.74 8.13 9.30
CA TYR A 69 -4.58 9.32 10.12
C TYR A 69 -3.47 9.13 11.13
N VAL A 70 -2.59 10.13 11.23
CA VAL A 70 -1.56 10.18 12.27
C VAL A 70 -1.77 11.49 13.02
N GLY A 71 -2.43 11.41 14.18
CA GLY A 71 -2.92 12.60 14.86
C GLY A 71 -3.94 13.33 13.99
N GLU A 72 -3.70 14.61 13.75
CA GLU A 72 -4.57 15.45 12.93
C GLU A 72 -4.26 15.38 11.43
N PHE A 73 -3.18 14.67 11.06
CA PHE A 73 -2.70 14.66 9.69
C PHE A 73 -3.22 13.44 8.93
N VAL A 74 -3.53 13.67 7.64
CA VAL A 74 -3.92 12.60 6.72
C VAL A 74 -2.71 12.17 5.94
N GLU A 75 -2.31 10.91 6.12
CA GLU A 75 -1.21 10.30 5.40
C GLU A 75 -1.70 9.04 4.68
N LEU A 76 -0.80 8.18 4.27
CA LEU A 76 -1.15 7.01 3.47
C LEU A 76 -0.79 5.71 4.17
N ALA A 77 -1.64 4.72 3.99
CA ALA A 77 -1.34 3.32 4.29
C ALA A 77 -1.26 2.55 2.97
N LEU A 78 -0.16 1.83 2.76
CA LEU A 78 0.02 0.94 1.64
C LEU A 78 -0.50 -0.44 2.04
N ALA A 79 -1.58 -0.88 1.44
CA ALA A 79 -2.12 -2.24 1.59
C ALA A 79 -3.34 -2.44 0.71
N PRO A 80 -3.39 -3.52 -0.06
CA PRO A 80 -2.32 -4.48 -0.27
C PRO A 80 -1.43 -4.12 -1.47
N LEU A 81 -0.29 -4.79 -1.57
CA LEU A 81 0.55 -4.84 -2.76
C LEU A 81 0.50 -6.28 -3.27
N SER A 82 0.11 -6.46 -4.52
CA SER A 82 -0.15 -7.79 -5.08
C SER A 82 0.52 -7.94 -6.43
N VAL A 83 1.23 -9.06 -6.62
CA VAL A 83 1.81 -9.45 -7.89
C VAL A 83 1.50 -10.93 -8.09
N LEU A 84 0.99 -11.31 -9.25
CA LEU A 84 0.72 -12.72 -9.55
C LEU A 84 1.97 -13.57 -9.34
N PRO A 85 1.85 -14.78 -8.78
CA PRO A 85 3.01 -15.61 -8.45
C PRO A 85 3.98 -15.80 -9.62
N ALA A 86 3.48 -16.01 -10.84
CA ALA A 86 4.32 -16.19 -12.03
C ALA A 86 5.11 -14.95 -12.41
N TYR A 87 4.75 -13.77 -11.89
CA TYR A 87 5.38 -12.49 -12.22
C TYR A 87 6.16 -11.90 -11.06
N GLN A 88 6.27 -12.60 -9.94
CA GLN A 88 7.03 -12.16 -8.78
C GLN A 88 8.54 -12.22 -9.05
N ARG A 89 9.32 -11.45 -8.27
CA ARG A 89 10.78 -11.38 -8.35
C ARG A 89 11.30 -10.80 -9.66
N LYS A 90 10.49 -10.00 -10.34
CA LYS A 90 10.84 -9.31 -11.59
C LYS A 90 10.83 -7.79 -11.46
N GLY A 91 10.72 -7.27 -10.24
CA GLY A 91 10.73 -5.83 -9.98
C GLY A 91 9.39 -5.14 -10.14
N ILE A 92 8.31 -5.86 -10.37
CA ILE A 92 6.98 -5.26 -10.58
C ILE A 92 6.47 -4.57 -9.32
N GLY A 93 6.60 -5.23 -8.16
CA GLY A 93 6.18 -4.64 -6.88
C GLY A 93 6.92 -3.35 -6.56
N LEU A 94 8.24 -3.34 -6.79
CA LEU A 94 9.06 -2.14 -6.60
C LEU A 94 8.62 -1.02 -7.54
N ALA A 95 8.37 -1.34 -8.82
CA ALA A 95 7.92 -0.35 -9.79
C ALA A 95 6.56 0.24 -9.41
N LEU A 96 5.63 -0.59 -8.93
CA LEU A 96 4.33 -0.12 -8.43
C LEU A 96 4.50 0.83 -7.25
N MET A 97 5.36 0.50 -6.30
CA MET A 97 5.63 1.37 -5.14
C MET A 97 6.22 2.71 -5.60
N GLN A 98 7.21 2.69 -6.48
CA GLN A 98 7.86 3.91 -6.95
C GLN A 98 6.89 4.83 -7.68
N GLU A 99 6.04 4.29 -8.54
CA GLU A 99 5.02 5.08 -9.24
C GLU A 99 4.00 5.65 -8.26
N GLY A 100 3.56 4.84 -7.30
CA GLY A 100 2.65 5.30 -6.25
C GLY A 100 3.24 6.41 -5.40
N HIS A 101 4.52 6.31 -5.03
CA HIS A 101 5.20 7.35 -4.28
C HIS A 101 5.28 8.67 -5.06
N ASN A 102 5.57 8.59 -6.37
CA ASN A 102 5.64 9.78 -7.22
C ASN A 102 4.28 10.49 -7.28
N ILE A 103 3.21 9.73 -7.46
CA ILE A 103 1.84 10.28 -7.50
C ILE A 103 1.46 10.86 -6.15
N ALA A 104 1.72 10.13 -5.07
CA ALA A 104 1.40 10.56 -3.71
C ALA A 104 2.10 11.87 -3.34
N LYS A 105 3.37 12.00 -3.71
CA LYS A 105 4.13 13.23 -3.52
C LYS A 105 3.48 14.41 -4.24
N LYS A 106 3.08 14.21 -5.49
CA LYS A 106 2.40 15.26 -6.29
C LYS A 106 1.06 15.65 -5.69
N LEU A 107 0.36 14.70 -5.05
CA LEU A 107 -0.91 14.96 -4.38
C LEU A 107 -0.74 15.66 -3.02
N GLY A 108 0.50 15.79 -2.55
CA GLY A 108 0.79 16.52 -1.32
C GLY A 108 0.86 15.67 -0.05
N TYR A 109 0.92 14.36 -0.17
CA TYR A 109 1.10 13.48 0.99
C TYR A 109 2.56 13.44 1.42
N ASP A 110 2.80 13.41 2.72
CA ASP A 110 4.14 13.46 3.29
C ASP A 110 4.70 12.08 3.62
N TYR A 111 3.85 11.14 4.00
CA TYR A 111 4.28 9.80 4.44
C TYR A 111 3.39 8.71 3.89
N SER A 112 4.02 7.56 3.60
CA SER A 112 3.32 6.29 3.36
C SER A 112 3.79 5.29 4.40
N ILE A 113 2.84 4.57 4.97
CA ILE A 113 3.07 3.62 6.06
C ILE A 113 2.77 2.23 5.54
N VAL A 114 3.60 1.25 5.94
CA VAL A 114 3.38 -0.14 5.55
C VAL A 114 3.73 -1.09 6.69
N LEU A 115 2.95 -2.15 6.82
CA LEU A 115 3.25 -3.29 7.66
C LEU A 115 3.68 -4.43 6.74
N GLY A 116 4.90 -4.94 6.88
CA GLY A 116 5.38 -5.99 6.01
C GLY A 116 6.81 -6.42 6.29
N HIS A 117 7.39 -7.15 5.33
CA HIS A 117 8.73 -7.71 5.47
C HIS A 117 9.81 -6.63 5.52
N SER A 118 10.63 -6.71 6.56
CA SER A 118 11.73 -5.78 6.80
C SER A 118 12.85 -5.83 5.74
N GLU A 119 12.88 -6.86 4.91
CA GLU A 119 13.86 -6.99 3.84
C GLU A 119 13.36 -6.54 2.48
N TYR A 120 12.05 -6.35 2.33
CA TYR A 120 11.46 -6.02 1.03
C TYR A 120 11.22 -4.53 0.86
N TYR A 121 10.46 -3.92 1.77
CA TYR A 121 10.05 -2.52 1.66
C TYR A 121 11.20 -1.51 1.74
N PRO A 122 12.29 -1.78 2.48
CA PRO A 122 13.45 -0.86 2.44
C PRO A 122 14.06 -0.67 1.05
N LYS A 123 13.87 -1.60 0.13
CA LYS A 123 14.31 -1.43 -1.27
C LYS A 123 13.62 -0.25 -1.96
N ALA A 124 12.42 0.11 -1.49
CA ALA A 124 11.68 1.27 -2.00
C ALA A 124 11.89 2.53 -1.16
N GLY A 125 12.70 2.45 -0.09
CA GLY A 125 13.02 3.60 0.75
C GLY A 125 12.33 3.63 2.11
N TYR A 126 11.55 2.60 2.45
CA TYR A 126 10.91 2.52 3.76
C TYR A 126 11.93 2.25 4.86
N VAL A 127 11.71 2.87 6.02
CA VAL A 127 12.50 2.68 7.25
C VAL A 127 11.52 2.40 8.40
N PRO A 128 11.99 1.92 9.57
CA PRO A 128 11.08 1.77 10.70
C PRO A 128 10.31 3.07 10.97
N ALA A 129 9.00 2.96 11.13
CA ALA A 129 8.13 4.13 11.29
C ALA A 129 8.47 4.96 12.52
N SER A 130 9.07 4.32 13.54
CA SER A 130 9.55 4.97 14.76
C SER A 130 10.58 6.07 14.49
N VAL A 131 11.32 5.98 13.37
CA VAL A 131 12.27 7.04 12.94
C VAL A 131 11.53 8.38 12.79
N TYR A 132 10.28 8.34 12.39
CA TYR A 132 9.45 9.53 12.18
C TYR A 132 8.45 9.79 13.31
N GLY A 133 8.52 9.03 14.41
CA GLY A 133 7.58 9.17 15.52
C GLY A 133 6.21 8.57 15.28
N ILE A 134 6.07 7.76 14.24
CA ILE A 134 4.81 7.11 13.87
C ILE A 134 4.72 5.75 14.58
N LYS A 135 3.62 5.51 15.29
CA LYS A 135 3.42 4.30 16.08
C LYS A 135 2.30 3.44 15.52
N ALA A 136 2.50 2.13 15.57
CA ALA A 136 1.46 1.17 15.22
C ALA A 136 0.37 1.11 16.29
N PRO A 137 -0.89 0.89 15.89
CA PRO A 137 -2.00 0.70 16.84
C PRO A 137 -2.11 -0.75 17.36
N PHE A 138 -1.07 -1.55 17.18
CA PHE A 138 -1.03 -2.97 17.56
C PHE A 138 0.41 -3.36 17.88
N ASP A 139 0.58 -4.50 18.52
CA ASP A 139 1.90 -5.05 18.81
C ASP A 139 2.52 -5.64 17.55
N VAL A 140 3.69 -5.15 17.19
CA VAL A 140 4.43 -5.58 16.01
C VAL A 140 5.91 -5.25 16.21
N PRO A 141 6.84 -6.06 15.71
CA PRO A 141 8.26 -5.69 15.73
C PRO A 141 8.49 -4.39 15.00
N ASP A 142 9.31 -3.52 15.55
CA ASP A 142 9.61 -2.20 14.98
C ASP A 142 10.08 -2.29 13.52
N GLU A 143 10.86 -3.30 13.20
CA GLU A 143 11.38 -3.53 11.84
C GLU A 143 10.31 -3.84 10.79
N ASN A 144 9.13 -4.29 11.22
CA ASN A 144 8.04 -4.67 10.30
C ASN A 144 7.00 -3.57 10.11
N PHE A 145 7.03 -2.52 10.92
CA PHE A 145 6.14 -1.38 10.79
C PHE A 145 6.94 -0.19 10.29
N MET A 146 6.76 0.16 9.02
CA MET A 146 7.66 1.04 8.31
C MET A 146 6.94 2.24 7.72
N ALA A 147 7.71 3.29 7.45
CA ALA A 147 7.22 4.48 6.77
C ALA A 147 8.28 5.01 5.82
N ILE A 148 7.84 5.70 4.79
CA ILE A 148 8.71 6.46 3.91
C ILE A 148 8.27 7.93 3.93
N LYS A 149 9.25 8.83 4.02
CA LYS A 149 9.03 10.25 3.85
C LYS A 149 9.02 10.57 2.36
N LEU A 150 7.90 11.08 1.87
CA LEU A 150 7.69 11.32 0.43
C LEU A 150 8.17 12.70 -0.01
N ASN A 151 8.26 13.63 0.92
CA ASN A 151 8.57 15.03 0.64
C ASN A 151 9.65 15.53 1.60
N ASP A 152 10.68 16.20 1.08
CA ASP A 152 11.76 16.75 1.92
C ASP A 152 11.25 17.77 2.93
N ARG A 153 10.11 18.41 2.66
CA ARG A 153 9.47 19.37 3.56
C ARG A 153 8.36 18.73 4.38
N ALA A 154 8.37 17.41 4.52
CA ALA A 154 7.36 16.70 5.29
C ALA A 154 7.29 17.26 6.72
N LYS A 155 6.05 17.47 7.17
CA LYS A 155 5.81 17.93 8.54
C LYS A 155 6.23 16.87 9.55
N LYS A 156 6.60 17.30 10.73
CA LYS A 156 6.89 16.38 11.83
C LYS A 156 5.58 15.91 12.44
N ILE A 157 5.42 14.60 12.53
CA ILE A 157 4.25 13.99 13.13
C ILE A 157 4.72 13.05 14.25
N LYS A 158 3.86 12.85 15.25
CA LYS A 158 4.17 11.95 16.36
C LYS A 158 2.85 11.48 16.94
N ASP A 159 2.40 10.33 16.49
CA ASP A 159 1.15 9.75 16.99
C ASP A 159 1.00 8.30 16.54
N VAL A 160 -0.07 7.70 17.02
CA VAL A 160 -0.48 6.35 16.64
C VAL A 160 -1.30 6.43 15.35
N VAL A 161 -1.04 5.53 14.41
CA VAL A 161 -1.78 5.46 13.15
C VAL A 161 -3.21 4.98 13.41
N LYS A 162 -4.16 5.66 12.78
CA LYS A 162 -5.55 5.22 12.73
C LYS A 162 -5.89 4.88 11.27
N TYR A 163 -6.17 3.60 11.04
CA TYR A 163 -6.55 3.08 9.72
C TYR A 163 -8.04 3.25 9.47
N ASP A 164 -8.44 3.13 8.21
CA ASP A 164 -9.85 3.03 7.86
C ASP A 164 -10.47 1.81 8.54
N ASN A 165 -11.76 1.91 8.88
CA ASN A 165 -12.48 0.83 9.55
C ASN A 165 -12.50 -0.48 8.76
N ALA A 166 -12.35 -0.41 7.44
CA ALA A 166 -12.29 -1.60 6.57
C ALA A 166 -11.14 -2.54 6.94
N PHE A 167 -10.07 -2.03 7.56
CA PHE A 167 -8.96 -2.86 8.02
C PHE A 167 -9.29 -3.70 9.25
N GLY A 168 -10.35 -3.36 10.00
CA GLY A 168 -10.74 -4.11 11.19
C GLY A 168 -9.82 -3.96 12.38
N ILE A 169 -8.99 -2.91 12.42
CA ILE A 169 -7.96 -2.72 13.44
C ILE A 169 -8.45 -1.80 14.58
N ASN A 170 -9.32 -0.88 14.26
CA ASN A 170 -9.77 0.15 15.22
C ASN A 170 -10.88 -0.34 16.15
#